data_ec1afdfec545964ebbc49bd2ca401abd
#
_entry.id   ec1afdfec545964ebbc49bd2ca401abd
#
_cell.length_a   1.000
_cell.length_b   1.000
_cell.length_c   1.000
_cell.angle_alpha   90.00
_cell.angle_beta   90.00
_cell.angle_gamma   90.00
#
_symmetry.space_group_name_H-M   'P 1'
#
loop_
_entity.id
_entity.type
_entity.pdbx_description
1 polymer ?
#
loop_
_entity_poly.entity_id
_entity_poly.type
_entity_poly.pdbx_seq_one_letter_code
_entity_poly.pdbx_strand_id
1 'polypeptide(L)'
;MFKHWPSAILLGGLWLLCLTVPGTASFNEDTQAPISESAVAKVGNCCTALSLVLQNSVQYPGILPDDMYWSLQEAELHPSCVVTPSNRDEVSLAIQILHLGSKYFPDRCEFAVRSGGHTPWAGAANVEAGVVVDLQRLNQVIISAVKTTVNVGPGNRWGDVYNVLDPQGLAVTGGRLATVGVGGLVTGGGFSHFSPRYGLVNTTQHRIIECGKFACDTVDNFEVVLASGQIVNANARSNSDLWRALRGGSNNFGIVTAFTMRSFSQSDYWGGSIISDGTHMDKLFRAFESFTSSPTYDPYATNILNLIWQPATDSWITLQSPSYTKKQVGPPALEKFTSVPSFVNTMRISNSSDFSKELYSAPGQRQLMITATFQISMAMLRAIHTIELQTVPALRNASGLQWSLALQPQPAIISQASARAGGNSLGLDDSDGDLFNVLLTTTWVDKKDDPLVESQSRRMFEQFQAEAERLGVTNPYVYLNYAASWQDPIRGYGDVNKAFLQDVSRKYDPYGLFQKAAPGGFKLFN
;
A
#
# COMPACT_ATOMS: atom_id res chain seq x y z
N MET A 1 -13.08 -46.38 -34.82
CA MET A 1 -14.51 -46.57 -35.18
C MET A 1 -15.17 -45.22 -34.97
N PHE A 2 -15.35 -44.43 -36.04
CA PHE A 2 -16.53 -44.33 -36.90
C PHE A 2 -17.80 -44.02 -36.08
N LYS A 3 -18.57 -42.96 -36.24
CA LYS A 3 -19.14 -42.14 -37.36
C LYS A 3 -20.12 -41.19 -36.68
N HIS A 4 -20.67 -40.13 -37.08
CA HIS A 4 -20.84 -39.36 -38.32
C HIS A 4 -21.56 -38.05 -37.97
N TRP A 5 -21.27 -36.99 -38.72
CA TRP A 5 -22.09 -35.81 -38.98
C TRP A 5 -23.31 -36.13 -39.87
N PRO A 6 -24.32 -35.25 -40.05
CA PRO A 6 -24.26 -34.03 -40.87
C PRO A 6 -25.17 -32.87 -40.39
N SER A 7 -24.83 -31.59 -40.61
CA SER A 7 -25.03 -30.68 -41.77
C SER A 7 -26.47 -30.44 -42.28
N ALA A 8 -26.89 -29.17 -42.35
CA ALA A 8 -27.50 -28.42 -43.44
C ALA A 8 -28.19 -27.14 -42.93
N ILE A 9 -27.78 -25.89 -43.28
CA ILE A 9 -28.04 -25.10 -44.53
C ILE A 9 -29.52 -24.63 -44.63
N LEU A 10 -29.81 -23.31 -44.57
CA LEU A 10 -30.05 -22.36 -45.66
C LEU A 10 -30.78 -21.06 -45.21
N LEU A 11 -30.19 -19.94 -45.51
CA LEU A 11 -30.65 -18.76 -46.29
C LEU A 11 -31.77 -17.84 -45.78
N GLY A 12 -31.47 -16.56 -45.73
CA GLY A 12 -32.16 -15.55 -46.50
C GLY A 12 -32.56 -14.27 -45.79
N GLY A 13 -32.05 -13.14 -46.25
CA GLY A 13 -32.81 -11.89 -46.16
C GLY A 13 -32.02 -10.63 -45.76
N LEU A 14 -31.32 -10.01 -46.74
CA LEU A 14 -30.89 -8.60 -46.72
C LEU A 14 -32.11 -7.67 -46.56
N TRP A 15 -32.01 -6.65 -45.69
CA TRP A 15 -32.55 -5.31 -45.98
C TRP A 15 -31.66 -4.25 -45.31
N LEU A 16 -31.02 -3.46 -46.17
CA LEU A 16 -30.40 -2.16 -45.87
C LEU A 16 -31.51 -1.14 -45.61
N LEU A 17 -31.40 -0.38 -44.54
CA LEU A 17 -31.96 0.96 -44.50
C LEU A 17 -31.06 1.86 -43.63
N CYS A 18 -30.35 2.78 -44.31
CA CYS A 18 -29.75 3.97 -43.72
C CYS A 18 -30.83 4.87 -43.15
N LEU A 19 -30.70 5.32 -41.91
CA LEU A 19 -31.25 6.60 -41.46
C LEU A 19 -30.40 7.19 -40.33
N THR A 20 -29.67 8.24 -40.66
CA THR A 20 -29.32 9.48 -39.95
C THR A 20 -29.22 9.48 -38.44
N VAL A 21 -28.00 9.76 -37.95
CA VAL A 21 -27.73 10.38 -36.64
C VAL A 21 -28.35 11.79 -36.61
N PRO A 22 -29.05 12.18 -35.55
CA PRO A 22 -28.42 13.09 -34.60
C PRO A 22 -28.90 12.85 -33.16
N GLY A 23 -28.01 13.15 -32.22
CA GLY A 23 -28.40 13.23 -30.84
C GLY A 23 -27.17 12.99 -29.95
N THR A 24 -26.43 14.06 -29.67
CA THR A 24 -25.57 14.14 -28.50
C THR A 24 -26.42 13.79 -27.26
N ALA A 25 -26.33 12.54 -26.82
CA ALA A 25 -26.83 12.18 -25.52
C ALA A 25 -25.94 12.87 -24.48
N SER A 26 -26.43 13.99 -23.95
CA SER A 26 -25.96 14.49 -22.67
C SER A 26 -26.20 13.38 -21.65
N PHE A 27 -25.13 12.85 -21.09
CA PHE A 27 -25.23 12.05 -19.87
C PHE A 27 -25.80 12.98 -18.79
N ASN A 28 -27.08 12.83 -18.51
CA ASN A 28 -27.67 13.32 -17.29
C ASN A 28 -26.94 12.63 -16.16
N GLU A 29 -26.27 13.39 -15.31
CA GLU A 29 -25.89 12.96 -13.97
C GLU A 29 -27.21 12.62 -13.25
N ASP A 30 -27.57 11.32 -13.23
CA ASP A 30 -28.60 10.81 -12.33
C ASP A 30 -28.09 11.01 -10.91
N THR A 31 -28.39 12.17 -10.33
CA THR A 31 -28.22 12.43 -8.92
C THR A 31 -29.23 11.55 -8.18
N GLN A 32 -28.77 10.43 -7.63
CA GLN A 32 -29.54 9.66 -6.66
C GLN A 32 -30.06 10.59 -5.57
N ALA A 33 -31.36 10.51 -5.30
CA ALA A 33 -31.98 11.34 -4.27
C ALA A 33 -31.29 11.07 -2.92
N PRO A 34 -30.92 12.12 -2.16
CA PRO A 34 -30.22 11.95 -0.89
C PRO A 34 -31.08 11.17 0.11
N ILE A 35 -30.44 10.28 0.87
CA ILE A 35 -31.11 9.52 1.93
C ILE A 35 -31.64 10.50 2.98
N SER A 36 -32.92 10.36 3.35
CA SER A 36 -33.53 11.30 4.28
C SER A 36 -33.03 11.06 5.72
N GLU A 37 -32.69 12.13 6.43
CA GLU A 37 -32.28 12.10 7.85
C GLU A 37 -33.30 11.37 8.72
N SER A 38 -34.61 11.57 8.48
CA SER A 38 -35.68 10.94 9.22
C SER A 38 -35.76 9.42 9.05
N ALA A 39 -35.29 8.88 7.94
CA ALA A 39 -35.25 7.44 7.71
C ALA A 39 -34.17 6.76 8.55
N VAL A 40 -32.95 7.32 8.58
CA VAL A 40 -31.83 6.78 9.39
C VAL A 40 -32.12 6.90 10.89
N ALA A 41 -32.65 8.04 11.34
CA ALA A 41 -32.96 8.28 12.76
C ALA A 41 -33.99 7.28 13.34
N LYS A 42 -34.90 6.74 12.52
CA LYS A 42 -35.92 5.77 12.96
C LYS A 42 -35.41 4.33 13.12
N VAL A 43 -34.26 4.01 12.52
CA VAL A 43 -33.77 2.62 12.43
C VAL A 43 -32.90 2.21 13.61
N GLY A 44 -32.32 3.15 14.35
CA GLY A 44 -31.62 2.91 15.61
C GLY A 44 -30.17 2.43 15.52
N ASN A 45 -29.67 2.01 14.34
CA ASN A 45 -28.24 1.71 14.09
C ASN A 45 -27.92 1.67 12.59
N CYS A 46 -26.63 1.83 12.25
CA CYS A 46 -26.18 1.88 10.87
C CYS A 46 -26.30 0.56 10.12
N CYS A 47 -26.07 -0.59 10.78
CA CYS A 47 -26.17 -1.91 10.13
C CYS A 47 -27.58 -2.18 9.59
N THR A 48 -28.62 -1.85 10.38
CA THR A 48 -30.01 -2.01 9.94
C THR A 48 -30.35 -1.06 8.78
N ALA A 49 -29.90 0.19 8.85
CA ALA A 49 -30.10 1.16 7.75
C ALA A 49 -29.40 0.70 6.46
N LEU A 50 -28.16 0.23 6.57
CA LEU A 50 -27.40 -0.33 5.44
C LEU A 50 -28.11 -1.56 4.85
N SER A 51 -28.62 -2.48 5.66
CA SER A 51 -29.34 -3.68 5.20
C SER A 51 -30.64 -3.34 4.45
N LEU A 52 -31.33 -2.28 4.85
CA LEU A 52 -32.55 -1.86 4.15
C LEU A 52 -32.26 -1.27 2.76
N VAL A 53 -31.11 -0.59 2.60
CA VAL A 53 -30.74 0.10 1.35
C VAL A 53 -29.89 -0.79 0.45
N LEU A 54 -28.90 -1.49 1.01
CA LEU A 54 -27.90 -2.26 0.26
C LEU A 54 -28.13 -3.78 0.34
N GLN A 55 -29.21 -4.22 0.95
CA GLN A 55 -29.72 -5.60 1.02
C GLN A 55 -28.63 -6.71 0.98
N ASN A 56 -28.33 -7.24 -0.21
CA ASN A 56 -27.41 -8.36 -0.43
C ASN A 56 -25.93 -7.99 -0.23
N SER A 57 -25.61 -6.73 -0.01
CA SER A 57 -24.23 -6.26 0.21
C SER A 57 -23.87 -6.17 1.70
N VAL A 58 -24.79 -6.50 2.63
CA VAL A 58 -24.55 -6.46 4.08
C VAL A 58 -24.52 -7.86 4.67
N GLN A 59 -23.47 -8.15 5.44
CA GLN A 59 -23.27 -9.40 6.16
C GLN A 59 -23.16 -9.13 7.68
N TYR A 60 -23.58 -10.09 8.50
CA TYR A 60 -23.48 -10.01 9.95
C TYR A 60 -22.40 -10.96 10.48
N PRO A 61 -21.80 -10.68 11.67
CA PRO A 61 -20.73 -11.50 12.24
C PRO A 61 -21.07 -12.99 12.32
N GLY A 62 -20.07 -13.84 12.11
CA GLY A 62 -20.18 -15.31 12.06
C GLY A 62 -20.02 -15.89 10.64
N ILE A 63 -19.94 -15.06 9.61
CA ILE A 63 -19.79 -15.48 8.20
C ILE A 63 -18.51 -14.91 7.56
N LEU A 64 -17.68 -14.23 8.35
CA LEU A 64 -16.45 -13.60 7.80
C LEU A 64 -15.38 -14.68 7.56
N PRO A 65 -14.67 -14.64 6.39
CA PRO A 65 -13.55 -15.53 6.11
C PRO A 65 -12.39 -15.32 7.11
N ASP A 66 -11.76 -16.42 7.55
CA ASP A 66 -10.65 -16.39 8.50
C ASP A 66 -9.39 -15.67 7.95
N ASP A 67 -9.24 -15.59 6.62
CA ASP A 67 -8.13 -14.94 5.91
C ASP A 67 -8.43 -13.50 5.48
N MET A 68 -9.49 -12.91 6.00
CA MET A 68 -9.91 -11.54 5.69
C MET A 68 -8.85 -10.52 6.07
N TYR A 69 -8.13 -10.75 7.17
CA TYR A 69 -7.07 -9.89 7.69
C TYR A 69 -5.74 -10.62 7.77
N TRP A 70 -4.66 -9.87 7.58
CA TRP A 70 -3.32 -10.44 7.66
C TRP A 70 -2.90 -10.73 9.10
N SER A 71 -3.26 -9.88 10.06
CA SER A 71 -2.93 -10.03 11.49
C SER A 71 -4.10 -10.54 12.32
N LEU A 72 -3.77 -11.32 13.37
CA LEU A 72 -4.77 -11.73 14.36
C LEU A 72 -5.34 -10.55 15.13
N GLN A 73 -4.55 -9.50 15.39
CA GLN A 73 -5.01 -8.31 16.12
C GLN A 73 -6.18 -7.62 15.40
N GLU A 74 -6.13 -7.57 14.05
CA GLU A 74 -7.27 -7.08 13.27
C GLU A 74 -8.42 -8.10 13.23
N ALA A 75 -8.13 -9.38 13.05
CA ALA A 75 -9.14 -10.43 12.96
C ALA A 75 -9.90 -10.66 14.29
N GLU A 76 -9.30 -10.34 15.42
CA GLU A 76 -9.90 -10.44 16.76
C GLU A 76 -10.99 -9.38 17.04
N LEU A 77 -11.14 -8.36 16.21
CA LEU A 77 -12.21 -7.36 16.34
C LEU A 77 -13.51 -7.86 15.70
N HIS A 78 -14.63 -7.58 16.36
CA HIS A 78 -15.96 -8.08 16.01
C HIS A 78 -16.87 -6.94 15.52
N PRO A 79 -16.92 -6.65 14.22
CA PRO A 79 -17.82 -5.62 13.70
C PRO A 79 -19.28 -6.06 13.85
N SER A 80 -20.19 -5.09 14.04
CA SER A 80 -21.62 -5.36 14.04
C SER A 80 -22.15 -5.83 12.69
N CYS A 81 -21.58 -5.33 11.60
CA CYS A 81 -21.83 -5.80 10.24
C CYS A 81 -20.70 -5.41 9.29
N VAL A 82 -20.65 -6.09 8.14
CA VAL A 82 -19.77 -5.78 7.03
C VAL A 82 -20.62 -5.43 5.81
N VAL A 83 -20.40 -4.27 5.21
CA VAL A 83 -20.98 -3.89 3.94
C VAL A 83 -19.93 -4.04 2.84
N THR A 84 -20.26 -4.80 1.80
CA THR A 84 -19.36 -5.10 0.67
C THR A 84 -19.94 -4.51 -0.62
N PRO A 85 -19.74 -3.20 -0.87
CA PRO A 85 -20.27 -2.51 -2.04
C PRO A 85 -19.64 -3.06 -3.33
N SER A 86 -20.46 -3.17 -4.40
CA SER A 86 -20.04 -3.69 -5.70
C SER A 86 -19.65 -2.60 -6.70
N ASN A 87 -19.98 -1.35 -6.42
CA ASN A 87 -19.71 -0.18 -7.25
C ASN A 87 -19.62 1.09 -6.40
N ARG A 88 -19.21 2.20 -7.03
CA ARG A 88 -19.04 3.50 -6.36
C ARG A 88 -20.35 4.08 -5.80
N ASP A 89 -21.48 3.78 -6.42
CA ASP A 89 -22.78 4.32 -6.00
C ASP A 89 -23.23 3.64 -4.70
N GLU A 90 -22.99 2.35 -4.54
CA GLU A 90 -23.19 1.64 -3.27
C GLU A 90 -22.25 2.16 -2.16
N VAL A 91 -20.99 2.52 -2.49
CA VAL A 91 -20.09 3.19 -1.54
C VAL A 91 -20.66 4.55 -1.13
N SER A 92 -21.18 5.32 -2.09
CA SER A 92 -21.82 6.61 -1.83
C SER A 92 -23.00 6.47 -0.87
N LEU A 93 -23.89 5.51 -1.13
CA LEU A 93 -25.04 5.24 -0.23
C LEU A 93 -24.59 4.81 1.16
N ALA A 94 -23.59 3.94 1.25
CA ALA A 94 -23.04 3.52 2.54
C ALA A 94 -22.49 4.71 3.34
N ILE A 95 -21.72 5.59 2.69
CA ILE A 95 -21.15 6.77 3.34
C ILE A 95 -22.25 7.77 3.77
N GLN A 96 -23.28 7.99 2.98
CA GLN A 96 -24.41 8.85 3.38
C GLN A 96 -25.10 8.31 4.64
N ILE A 97 -25.33 6.99 4.72
CA ILE A 97 -25.92 6.35 5.90
C ILE A 97 -25.01 6.48 7.12
N LEU A 98 -23.70 6.22 6.96
CA LEU A 98 -22.72 6.31 8.03
C LEU A 98 -22.53 7.75 8.51
N HIS A 99 -22.56 8.73 7.59
CA HIS A 99 -22.49 10.16 7.94
C HIS A 99 -23.70 10.61 8.77
N LEU A 100 -24.90 10.24 8.35
CA LEU A 100 -26.12 10.55 9.12
C LEU A 100 -26.13 9.77 10.44
N GLY A 101 -25.77 8.50 10.40
CA GLY A 101 -25.73 7.65 11.58
C GLY A 101 -24.73 8.13 12.64
N SER A 102 -23.56 8.58 12.24
CA SER A 102 -22.53 9.11 13.17
C SER A 102 -23.00 10.36 13.91
N LYS A 103 -23.93 11.11 13.33
CA LYS A 103 -24.56 12.28 13.97
C LYS A 103 -25.58 11.89 15.07
N TYR A 104 -26.34 10.81 14.84
CA TYR A 104 -27.44 10.39 15.72
C TYR A 104 -27.07 9.24 16.64
N PHE A 105 -26.13 8.39 16.24
CA PHE A 105 -25.73 7.16 16.93
C PHE A 105 -24.19 6.98 16.86
N PRO A 106 -23.38 7.91 17.39
CA PRO A 106 -21.93 7.91 17.20
C PRO A 106 -21.30 6.55 17.59
N ASP A 107 -21.68 5.98 18.75
CA ASP A 107 -21.12 4.73 19.26
C ASP A 107 -21.55 3.47 18.48
N ARG A 108 -22.47 3.58 17.51
CA ARG A 108 -23.00 2.45 16.73
C ARG A 108 -22.81 2.62 15.22
N CYS A 109 -22.14 3.69 14.83
CA CYS A 109 -21.89 4.06 13.45
C CYS A 109 -20.41 4.39 13.21
N GLU A 110 -19.55 4.04 14.17
CA GLU A 110 -18.11 3.98 13.86
C GLU A 110 -17.88 2.96 12.75
N PHE A 111 -16.91 3.26 11.88
CA PHE A 111 -16.63 2.37 10.78
C PHE A 111 -15.14 2.29 10.44
N ALA A 112 -14.76 1.19 9.83
CA ALA A 112 -13.46 1.01 9.20
C ALA A 112 -13.63 0.76 7.70
N VAL A 113 -12.62 1.13 6.90
CA VAL A 113 -12.57 0.86 5.47
C VAL A 113 -11.49 -0.17 5.20
N ARG A 114 -11.88 -1.31 4.63
CA ARG A 114 -10.98 -2.39 4.28
C ARG A 114 -10.73 -2.43 2.77
N SER A 115 -9.46 -2.38 2.38
CA SER A 115 -8.97 -2.75 1.04
C SER A 115 -8.40 -4.18 1.11
N GLY A 116 -7.08 -4.36 1.28
CA GLY A 116 -6.46 -5.67 1.43
C GLY A 116 -6.33 -6.20 2.87
N GLY A 117 -6.64 -5.40 3.90
CA GLY A 117 -6.56 -5.81 5.31
C GLY A 117 -5.15 -6.20 5.76
N HIS A 118 -4.10 -5.51 5.28
CA HIS A 118 -2.69 -5.88 5.51
C HIS A 118 -2.00 -5.06 6.61
N THR A 119 -2.69 -4.12 7.24
CA THR A 119 -2.15 -3.37 8.39
C THR A 119 -2.11 -4.28 9.61
N PRO A 120 -0.99 -4.33 10.38
CA PRO A 120 -0.84 -5.30 11.45
C PRO A 120 -1.61 -4.98 12.74
N TRP A 121 -1.86 -3.70 13.05
CA TRP A 121 -2.43 -3.29 14.33
C TRP A 121 -3.96 -3.16 14.29
N ALA A 122 -4.61 -3.53 15.38
CA ALA A 122 -6.05 -3.57 15.54
C ALA A 122 -6.71 -2.20 15.33
N GLY A 123 -7.81 -2.18 14.58
CA GLY A 123 -8.61 -0.99 14.33
C GLY A 123 -8.23 -0.19 13.08
N ALA A 124 -7.20 -0.61 12.32
CA ALA A 124 -6.81 0.10 11.08
C ALA A 124 -7.79 -0.14 9.92
N ALA A 125 -8.24 -1.40 9.76
CA ALA A 125 -9.13 -1.83 8.68
C ALA A 125 -10.32 -2.68 9.19
N ASN A 126 -10.46 -2.84 10.51
CA ASN A 126 -11.57 -3.44 11.21
C ASN A 126 -12.02 -2.53 12.35
N VAL A 127 -13.16 -2.83 13.00
CA VAL A 127 -13.69 -2.03 14.11
C VAL A 127 -14.51 -2.89 15.04
N GLU A 128 -14.36 -2.70 16.36
CA GLU A 128 -15.19 -3.37 17.35
C GLU A 128 -16.60 -2.77 17.38
N ALA A 129 -17.64 -3.60 17.28
CA ALA A 129 -19.06 -3.20 17.36
C ALA A 129 -19.54 -2.13 16.35
N GLY A 130 -18.74 -1.81 15.35
CA GLY A 130 -19.03 -0.84 14.29
C GLY A 130 -19.35 -1.49 12.94
N VAL A 131 -19.11 -0.76 11.85
CA VAL A 131 -19.35 -1.17 10.46
C VAL A 131 -18.04 -1.29 9.72
N VAL A 132 -17.78 -2.42 9.04
CA VAL A 132 -16.69 -2.51 8.07
C VAL A 132 -17.23 -2.25 6.67
N VAL A 133 -16.65 -1.26 5.98
CA VAL A 133 -16.85 -1.04 4.54
C VAL A 133 -15.76 -1.77 3.78
N ASP A 134 -16.10 -2.94 3.26
CA ASP A 134 -15.18 -3.85 2.59
C ASP A 134 -15.19 -3.65 1.07
N LEU A 135 -14.09 -3.13 0.54
CA LEU A 135 -13.97 -2.77 -0.86
C LEU A 135 -13.59 -3.95 -1.78
N GLN A 136 -13.53 -5.19 -1.28
CA GLN A 136 -13.04 -6.35 -2.05
C GLN A 136 -13.73 -6.57 -3.39
N ARG A 137 -15.00 -6.16 -3.55
CA ARG A 137 -15.75 -6.28 -4.81
C ARG A 137 -15.44 -5.18 -5.83
N LEU A 138 -14.73 -4.12 -5.43
CA LEU A 138 -14.18 -3.11 -6.33
C LEU A 138 -12.81 -3.56 -6.83
N ASN A 139 -12.75 -4.65 -7.57
CA ASN A 139 -11.53 -5.36 -7.95
C ASN A 139 -11.23 -5.37 -9.46
N GLN A 140 -11.80 -4.42 -10.20
CA GLN A 140 -11.50 -4.28 -11.63
C GLN A 140 -10.03 -3.88 -11.88
N VAL A 141 -9.44 -4.44 -12.95
CA VAL A 141 -8.15 -4.02 -13.53
C VAL A 141 -8.37 -3.80 -15.02
N ILE A 142 -8.51 -2.54 -15.43
CA ILE A 142 -8.89 -2.18 -16.80
C ILE A 142 -7.75 -1.40 -17.46
N ILE A 143 -7.13 -2.01 -18.47
CA ILE A 143 -6.05 -1.38 -19.26
C ILE A 143 -6.69 -0.46 -20.30
N SER A 144 -6.18 0.79 -20.41
CA SER A 144 -6.64 1.73 -21.43
C SER A 144 -6.30 1.22 -22.85
N ALA A 145 -7.12 1.58 -23.84
CA ALA A 145 -6.92 1.15 -25.24
C ALA A 145 -5.52 1.48 -25.79
N VAL A 146 -4.93 2.58 -25.34
CA VAL A 146 -3.57 3.03 -25.73
C VAL A 146 -2.48 2.49 -24.78
N LYS A 147 -2.82 1.67 -23.80
CA LYS A 147 -1.92 1.00 -22.87
C LYS A 147 -1.00 1.94 -22.06
N THR A 148 -1.41 3.20 -21.85
CA THR A 148 -0.64 4.19 -21.08
C THR A 148 -1.12 4.34 -19.64
N THR A 149 -2.31 3.85 -19.35
CA THR A 149 -2.90 3.86 -18.01
C THR A 149 -3.66 2.57 -17.73
N VAL A 150 -3.79 2.27 -16.45
CA VAL A 150 -4.59 1.16 -15.91
C VAL A 150 -5.51 1.72 -14.84
N ASN A 151 -6.80 1.42 -14.94
CA ASN A 151 -7.76 1.68 -13.87
C ASN A 151 -7.80 0.47 -12.93
N VAL A 152 -7.46 0.68 -11.66
CA VAL A 152 -7.35 -0.37 -10.65
C VAL A 152 -8.31 -0.08 -9.50
N GLY A 153 -9.16 -1.03 -9.18
CA GLY A 153 -10.05 -0.95 -8.02
C GLY A 153 -9.30 -1.18 -6.70
N PRO A 154 -9.72 -0.51 -5.60
CA PRO A 154 -9.09 -0.62 -4.28
C PRO A 154 -9.20 -2.02 -3.65
N GLY A 155 -10.15 -2.84 -4.09
CA GLY A 155 -10.35 -4.21 -3.62
C GLY A 155 -9.32 -5.22 -4.11
N ASN A 156 -8.47 -4.85 -5.08
CA ASN A 156 -7.39 -5.71 -5.55
C ASN A 156 -6.26 -5.83 -4.52
N ARG A 157 -5.60 -6.98 -4.56
CA ARG A 157 -4.24 -7.17 -4.04
C ARG A 157 -3.24 -7.06 -5.21
N TRP A 158 -1.97 -6.77 -4.92
CA TRP A 158 -0.99 -6.54 -6.00
C TRP A 158 -0.75 -7.76 -6.89
N GLY A 159 -0.88 -8.97 -6.34
CA GLY A 159 -0.81 -10.20 -7.13
C GLY A 159 -1.88 -10.24 -8.24
N ASP A 160 -3.10 -9.78 -7.95
CA ASP A 160 -4.21 -9.75 -8.92
C ASP A 160 -3.90 -8.77 -10.05
N VAL A 161 -3.37 -7.59 -9.71
CA VAL A 161 -2.97 -6.58 -10.70
C VAL A 161 -1.87 -7.10 -11.61
N TYR A 162 -0.84 -7.74 -11.07
CA TYR A 162 0.27 -8.28 -11.86
C TYR A 162 -0.15 -9.45 -12.74
N ASN A 163 -1.05 -10.32 -12.27
CA ASN A 163 -1.62 -11.41 -13.08
C ASN A 163 -2.32 -10.90 -14.35
N VAL A 164 -2.88 -9.67 -14.32
CA VAL A 164 -3.50 -9.05 -15.51
C VAL A 164 -2.46 -8.33 -16.38
N LEU A 165 -1.46 -7.67 -15.77
CA LEU A 165 -0.54 -6.79 -16.50
C LEU A 165 0.62 -7.55 -17.15
N ASP A 166 1.22 -8.54 -16.48
CA ASP A 166 2.39 -9.27 -16.96
C ASP A 166 2.15 -9.93 -18.34
N PRO A 167 0.99 -10.61 -18.61
CA PRO A 167 0.71 -11.17 -19.92
C PRO A 167 0.57 -10.13 -21.04
N GLN A 168 0.36 -8.86 -20.69
CA GLN A 168 0.26 -7.74 -21.61
C GLN A 168 1.59 -7.01 -21.83
N GLY A 169 2.67 -7.46 -21.17
CA GLY A 169 3.97 -6.80 -21.20
C GLY A 169 3.94 -5.41 -20.56
N LEU A 170 3.11 -5.21 -19.53
CA LEU A 170 2.89 -3.94 -18.85
C LEU A 170 3.21 -4.06 -17.36
N ALA A 171 3.58 -2.95 -16.75
CA ALA A 171 3.64 -2.79 -15.30
C ALA A 171 3.12 -1.42 -14.87
N VAL A 172 2.86 -1.30 -13.58
CA VAL A 172 2.64 -0.05 -12.84
C VAL A 172 3.59 -0.02 -11.64
N THR A 173 3.83 1.15 -11.06
CA THR A 173 4.59 1.26 -9.81
C THR A 173 3.71 0.76 -8.66
N GLY A 174 3.85 -0.50 -8.30
CA GLY A 174 2.98 -1.20 -7.33
C GLY A 174 3.77 -1.90 -6.22
N GLY A 175 3.05 -2.51 -5.28
CA GLY A 175 3.63 -3.20 -4.13
C GLY A 175 4.46 -4.42 -4.49
N ARG A 176 5.40 -4.79 -3.63
CA ARG A 176 6.35 -5.89 -3.84
C ARG A 176 5.84 -7.25 -3.38
N LEU A 177 4.75 -7.29 -2.64
CA LEU A 177 4.13 -8.51 -2.12
C LEU A 177 2.73 -8.70 -2.71
N ALA A 178 2.43 -9.90 -3.19
CA ALA A 178 1.16 -10.25 -3.83
C ALA A 178 -0.05 -10.04 -2.91
N THR A 179 0.11 -10.24 -1.59
CA THR A 179 -0.97 -10.18 -0.60
C THR A 179 -1.34 -8.76 -0.16
N VAL A 180 -0.49 -7.77 -0.42
CA VAL A 180 -0.72 -6.38 -0.01
C VAL A 180 -1.82 -5.74 -0.85
N GLY A 181 -2.77 -5.06 -0.20
CA GLY A 181 -3.86 -4.35 -0.86
C GLY A 181 -3.42 -3.09 -1.60
N VAL A 182 -4.10 -2.80 -2.71
CA VAL A 182 -3.81 -1.62 -3.53
C VAL A 182 -4.15 -0.33 -2.79
N GLY A 183 -5.35 -0.26 -2.18
CA GLY A 183 -5.88 0.99 -1.62
C GLY A 183 -4.97 1.60 -0.55
N GLY A 184 -4.65 0.85 0.50
CA GLY A 184 -3.78 1.33 1.59
C GLY A 184 -2.37 1.65 1.12
N LEU A 185 -1.76 0.76 0.30
CA LEU A 185 -0.41 0.98 -0.19
C LEU A 185 -0.29 2.28 -0.99
N VAL A 186 -1.20 2.52 -1.92
CA VAL A 186 -1.14 3.70 -2.82
C VAL A 186 -1.43 4.99 -2.06
N THR A 187 -2.43 5.02 -1.20
CA THR A 187 -2.78 6.25 -0.45
C THR A 187 -1.76 6.61 0.64
N GLY A 188 -0.96 5.65 1.12
CA GLY A 188 0.12 5.87 2.08
C GLY A 188 1.52 6.05 1.46
N GLY A 189 1.61 6.17 0.12
CA GLY A 189 2.88 6.33 -0.60
C GLY A 189 3.16 5.16 -1.55
N GLY A 190 3.72 4.06 -1.04
CA GLY A 190 3.95 2.81 -1.77
C GLY A 190 5.35 2.67 -2.36
N PHE A 191 6.23 1.87 -1.71
CA PHE A 191 7.50 1.43 -2.30
C PHE A 191 7.30 0.33 -3.34
N SER A 192 8.08 0.38 -4.42
CA SER A 192 8.05 -0.55 -5.55
C SER A 192 9.46 -0.94 -6.00
N HIS A 193 9.60 -2.09 -6.66
CA HIS A 193 10.83 -2.42 -7.40
C HIS A 193 11.13 -1.41 -8.53
N PHE A 194 10.11 -0.70 -8.98
CA PHE A 194 10.23 0.33 -10.03
C PHE A 194 10.46 1.74 -9.48
N SER A 195 10.50 1.92 -8.15
CA SER A 195 10.63 3.24 -7.52
C SER A 195 11.84 4.06 -8.01
N PRO A 196 13.05 3.54 -8.22
CA PRO A 196 14.16 4.34 -8.70
C PRO A 196 14.14 4.62 -10.20
N ARG A 197 13.41 3.82 -11.00
CA ARG A 197 13.52 3.77 -12.46
C ARG A 197 12.94 4.98 -13.19
N TYR A 198 11.81 5.50 -12.74
CA TYR A 198 11.01 6.44 -13.51
C TYR A 198 11.25 7.92 -13.20
N GLY A 199 12.48 8.27 -12.90
CA GLY A 199 12.88 9.64 -12.68
C GLY A 199 13.89 10.21 -13.67
N LEU A 200 14.42 9.43 -14.59
CA LEU A 200 15.36 9.90 -15.62
C LEU A 200 14.63 10.09 -16.94
N VAL A 201 14.56 11.34 -17.37
CA VAL A 201 14.05 11.76 -18.67
C VAL A 201 15.14 11.48 -19.71
N ASN A 202 14.87 10.68 -20.71
CA ASN A 202 15.68 10.62 -21.92
C ASN A 202 15.08 11.58 -22.97
N THR A 203 15.80 12.66 -23.27
CA THR A 203 15.34 13.85 -24.01
C THR A 203 15.26 13.67 -25.54
N THR A 204 15.37 12.45 -26.07
CA THR A 204 15.46 12.26 -27.54
C THR A 204 14.16 11.93 -28.26
N GLN A 205 13.06 11.73 -27.54
CA GLN A 205 11.73 11.56 -28.18
C GLN A 205 10.66 12.28 -27.38
N HIS A 206 10.44 13.53 -27.59
CA HIS A 206 9.33 14.44 -27.22
C HIS A 206 8.07 13.88 -26.47
N ARG A 207 8.21 12.85 -25.65
CA ARG A 207 7.22 12.36 -24.69
C ARG A 207 7.88 12.27 -23.32
N ILE A 208 7.71 13.33 -22.54
CA ILE A 208 8.03 13.35 -21.12
C ILE A 208 6.99 12.44 -20.44
N ILE A 209 7.35 11.18 -20.25
CA ILE A 209 6.61 10.32 -19.32
C ILE A 209 7.28 10.56 -17.97
N GLU A 210 6.84 11.58 -17.27
CA GLU A 210 7.20 11.83 -15.88
C GLU A 210 6.44 10.78 -15.03
N CYS A 211 7.13 9.72 -14.67
CA CYS A 211 6.61 8.75 -13.73
C CYS A 211 7.15 9.05 -12.34
N GLY A 212 6.28 9.14 -11.35
CA GLY A 212 6.62 9.32 -9.94
C GLY A 212 7.25 8.07 -9.35
N LYS A 213 7.85 8.18 -8.17
CA LYS A 213 8.70 7.15 -7.58
C LYS A 213 8.08 6.39 -6.43
N PHE A 214 7.15 6.97 -5.72
CA PHE A 214 6.21 6.20 -4.91
C PHE A 214 5.04 5.73 -5.79
N ALA A 215 4.33 4.69 -5.39
CA ALA A 215 3.15 4.24 -6.14
C ALA A 215 2.11 5.37 -6.28
N CYS A 216 1.93 6.18 -5.25
CA CYS A 216 1.02 7.33 -5.25
C CYS A 216 1.37 8.39 -6.31
N ASP A 217 2.66 8.57 -6.66
CA ASP A 217 3.11 9.55 -7.63
C ASP A 217 2.74 9.18 -9.07
N THR A 218 2.41 7.91 -9.31
CA THR A 218 1.99 7.41 -10.63
C THR A 218 0.48 7.46 -10.84
N VAL A 219 -0.29 7.91 -9.86
CA VAL A 219 -1.74 8.03 -9.96
C VAL A 219 -2.11 9.34 -10.66
N ASP A 220 -2.67 9.23 -11.85
CA ASP A 220 -3.17 10.37 -12.63
C ASP A 220 -4.53 10.85 -12.11
N ASN A 221 -5.38 9.93 -11.62
CA ASN A 221 -6.70 10.25 -11.10
C ASN A 221 -7.10 9.29 -9.98
N PHE A 222 -7.68 9.84 -8.91
CA PHE A 222 -8.44 9.11 -7.91
C PHE A 222 -9.93 9.39 -8.13
N GLU A 223 -10.76 8.36 -8.22
CA GLU A 223 -12.20 8.49 -8.05
C GLU A 223 -12.49 8.31 -6.56
N VAL A 224 -13.19 9.27 -5.95
CA VAL A 224 -13.33 9.37 -4.50
C VAL A 224 -14.78 9.62 -4.11
N VAL A 225 -15.28 8.87 -3.16
CA VAL A 225 -16.53 9.15 -2.45
C VAL A 225 -16.20 10.00 -1.21
N LEU A 226 -16.67 11.24 -1.20
CA LEU A 226 -16.48 12.21 -0.11
C LEU A 226 -17.41 11.92 1.08
N ALA A 227 -17.18 12.58 2.21
CA ALA A 227 -18.01 12.49 3.42
C ALA A 227 -19.50 12.81 3.18
N SER A 228 -19.81 13.64 2.18
CA SER A 228 -21.18 13.96 1.75
C SER A 228 -21.86 12.86 0.93
N GLY A 229 -21.11 11.81 0.53
CA GLY A 229 -21.53 10.83 -0.47
C GLY A 229 -21.28 11.28 -1.92
N GLN A 230 -20.86 12.53 -2.17
CA GLN A 230 -20.55 12.99 -3.52
C GLN A 230 -19.36 12.20 -4.09
N ILE A 231 -19.48 11.77 -5.37
CA ILE A 231 -18.43 11.12 -6.12
C ILE A 231 -17.67 12.17 -6.92
N VAL A 232 -16.36 12.27 -6.72
CA VAL A 232 -15.51 13.25 -7.40
C VAL A 232 -14.29 12.60 -8.02
N ASN A 233 -13.73 13.22 -9.05
CA ASN A 233 -12.42 12.93 -9.58
C ASN A 233 -11.40 13.90 -9.00
N ALA A 234 -10.29 13.38 -8.48
CA ALA A 234 -9.15 14.14 -7.98
C ALA A 234 -7.94 13.87 -8.87
N ASN A 235 -7.48 14.88 -9.60
CA ASN A 235 -6.37 14.83 -10.54
C ASN A 235 -5.73 16.23 -10.70
N ALA A 236 -4.68 16.36 -11.52
CA ALA A 236 -3.98 17.63 -11.69
C ALA A 236 -4.85 18.81 -12.19
N ARG A 237 -6.04 18.53 -12.77
CA ARG A 237 -6.96 19.55 -13.34
C ARG A 237 -8.22 19.76 -12.52
N SER A 238 -8.63 18.77 -11.73
CA SER A 238 -9.85 18.78 -10.93
C SER A 238 -9.53 18.33 -9.52
N ASN A 239 -9.92 19.11 -8.50
CA ASN A 239 -9.65 18.81 -7.09
C ASN A 239 -8.16 18.50 -6.85
N SER A 240 -7.28 19.34 -7.39
CA SER A 240 -5.82 19.12 -7.40
C SER A 240 -5.20 19.10 -5.99
N ASP A 241 -5.80 19.81 -5.06
CA ASP A 241 -5.47 19.78 -3.64
C ASP A 241 -5.81 18.41 -3.01
N LEU A 242 -6.98 17.86 -3.30
CA LEU A 242 -7.35 16.50 -2.88
C LEU A 242 -6.45 15.44 -3.52
N TRP A 243 -6.12 15.60 -4.82
CA TRP A 243 -5.20 14.72 -5.52
C TRP A 243 -3.82 14.66 -4.86
N ARG A 244 -3.26 15.82 -4.47
CA ARG A 244 -1.99 15.87 -3.73
C ARG A 244 -2.13 15.28 -2.33
N ALA A 245 -3.23 15.56 -1.63
CA ALA A 245 -3.47 15.05 -0.28
C ALA A 245 -3.60 13.52 -0.24
N LEU A 246 -4.26 12.89 -1.22
CA LEU A 246 -4.38 11.44 -1.34
C LEU A 246 -3.05 10.73 -1.66
N ARG A 247 -2.04 11.46 -2.09
CA ARG A 247 -0.68 10.96 -2.28
C ARG A 247 0.12 11.02 -0.98
N GLY A 248 -0.17 10.12 -0.06
CA GLY A 248 0.48 9.99 1.24
C GLY A 248 -0.41 10.27 2.45
N GLY A 249 -1.56 10.95 2.28
CA GLY A 249 -2.44 11.31 3.39
C GLY A 249 -3.46 10.24 3.81
N SER A 250 -3.41 9.04 3.21
CA SER A 250 -4.19 7.86 3.60
C SER A 250 -5.72 8.08 3.62
N ASN A 251 -6.44 7.48 4.59
CA ASN A 251 -7.90 7.39 4.69
C ASN A 251 -8.56 8.62 5.36
N ASN A 252 -8.03 9.82 5.12
CA ASN A 252 -8.44 11.04 5.85
C ASN A 252 -9.42 11.94 5.08
N PHE A 253 -9.76 11.64 3.81
CA PHE A 253 -10.45 12.58 2.92
C PHE A 253 -11.69 12.02 2.24
N GLY A 254 -11.82 10.70 2.19
CA GLY A 254 -12.87 9.98 1.48
C GLY A 254 -12.48 8.52 1.21
N ILE A 255 -13.39 7.78 0.57
CA ILE A 255 -13.12 6.42 0.10
C ILE A 255 -12.77 6.45 -1.38
N VAL A 256 -11.55 6.03 -1.71
CA VAL A 256 -11.14 5.87 -3.12
C VAL A 256 -11.80 4.61 -3.70
N THR A 257 -12.50 4.76 -4.81
CA THR A 257 -13.21 3.69 -5.52
C THR A 257 -12.50 3.24 -6.78
N ALA A 258 -11.59 4.05 -7.32
CA ALA A 258 -10.72 3.66 -8.43
C ALA A 258 -9.43 4.51 -8.48
N PHE A 259 -8.34 3.89 -8.92
CA PHE A 259 -7.04 4.50 -9.18
C PHE A 259 -6.75 4.43 -10.67
N THR A 260 -6.61 5.56 -11.37
CA THR A 260 -6.05 5.58 -12.73
C THR A 260 -4.54 5.74 -12.61
N MET A 261 -3.79 4.65 -12.78
CA MET A 261 -2.34 4.61 -12.64
C MET A 261 -1.66 4.63 -14.01
N ARG A 262 -0.52 5.32 -14.11
CA ARG A 262 0.33 5.25 -15.30
C ARG A 262 0.93 3.87 -15.44
N SER A 263 0.82 3.30 -16.64
CA SER A 263 1.45 2.04 -16.99
C SER A 263 2.61 2.26 -17.96
N PHE A 264 3.52 1.30 -17.98
CA PHE A 264 4.69 1.32 -18.84
C PHE A 264 5.01 -0.10 -19.32
N SER A 265 5.74 -0.19 -20.44
CA SER A 265 6.19 -1.48 -20.96
C SER A 265 7.22 -2.10 -20.02
N GLN A 266 6.98 -3.36 -19.64
CA GLN A 266 7.85 -4.17 -18.80
C GLN A 266 7.86 -5.61 -19.31
N SER A 267 9.03 -6.11 -19.63
CA SER A 267 9.28 -7.54 -19.88
C SER A 267 9.67 -8.22 -18.56
N ASP A 268 9.89 -9.54 -18.61
CA ASP A 268 10.58 -10.24 -17.53
C ASP A 268 11.86 -9.51 -17.13
N TYR A 269 12.24 -9.65 -15.87
CA TYR A 269 13.41 -9.01 -15.30
C TYR A 269 14.17 -9.97 -14.38
N TRP A 270 15.37 -9.60 -13.97
CA TRP A 270 16.20 -10.43 -13.12
C TRP A 270 16.00 -10.08 -11.66
N GLY A 271 15.70 -11.08 -10.83
CA GLY A 271 15.43 -10.91 -9.41
C GLY A 271 15.37 -12.24 -8.68
N GLY A 272 15.12 -12.17 -7.39
CA GLY A 272 14.98 -13.34 -6.53
C GLY A 272 15.44 -13.06 -5.11
N SER A 273 15.73 -14.11 -4.35
CA SER A 273 16.18 -14.06 -2.96
C SER A 273 17.53 -14.73 -2.81
N ILE A 274 18.40 -14.15 -1.97
CA ILE A 274 19.71 -14.71 -1.61
C ILE A 274 19.80 -14.77 -0.10
N ILE A 275 19.98 -15.97 0.47
CA ILE A 275 20.14 -16.16 1.91
C ILE A 275 21.59 -16.55 2.22
N SER A 276 22.22 -15.77 3.10
CA SER A 276 23.61 -15.92 3.48
C SER A 276 23.75 -16.00 5.01
N ASP A 277 24.87 -16.51 5.45
CA ASP A 277 25.26 -16.52 6.86
C ASP A 277 25.44 -15.08 7.38
N GLY A 278 25.04 -14.85 8.63
CA GLY A 278 25.16 -13.53 9.29
C GLY A 278 26.60 -13.02 9.44
N THR A 279 27.61 -13.90 9.36
CA THR A 279 29.02 -13.49 9.36
C THR A 279 29.39 -12.59 8.17
N HIS A 280 28.57 -12.57 7.11
CA HIS A 280 28.76 -11.70 5.95
C HIS A 280 28.12 -10.31 6.11
N MET A 281 27.48 -10.00 7.25
CA MET A 281 26.68 -8.81 7.45
C MET A 281 27.46 -7.51 7.23
N ASP A 282 28.68 -7.38 7.77
CA ASP A 282 29.51 -6.16 7.57
C ASP A 282 29.88 -5.95 6.07
N LYS A 283 30.12 -7.03 5.32
CA LYS A 283 30.33 -6.94 3.87
C LYS A 283 29.07 -6.43 3.16
N LEU A 284 27.90 -6.90 3.59
CA LEU A 284 26.63 -6.47 3.03
C LEU A 284 26.28 -5.03 3.40
N PHE A 285 26.63 -4.57 4.60
CA PHE A 285 26.48 -3.16 5.00
C PHE A 285 27.32 -2.23 4.13
N ARG A 286 28.60 -2.59 3.85
CA ARG A 286 29.43 -1.80 2.92
C ARG A 286 28.84 -1.77 1.51
N ALA A 287 28.31 -2.91 1.04
CA ALA A 287 27.62 -2.98 -0.25
C ALA A 287 26.38 -2.09 -0.27
N PHE A 288 25.58 -2.13 0.80
CA PHE A 288 24.35 -1.36 0.94
C PHE A 288 24.60 0.15 1.00
N GLU A 289 25.56 0.60 1.81
CA GLU A 289 25.97 2.00 1.85
C GLU A 289 26.44 2.49 0.48
N SER A 290 27.42 1.79 -0.11
CA SER A 290 27.98 2.14 -1.42
C SER A 290 26.93 2.11 -2.56
N PHE A 291 25.90 1.25 -2.45
CA PHE A 291 24.82 1.18 -3.41
C PHE A 291 23.86 2.36 -3.24
N THR A 292 23.45 2.66 -2.00
CA THR A 292 22.47 3.70 -1.69
C THR A 292 23.01 5.11 -1.99
N SER A 293 24.28 5.38 -1.66
CA SER A 293 24.95 6.67 -1.85
C SER A 293 25.72 6.80 -3.17
N SER A 294 25.42 5.93 -4.15
CA SER A 294 26.12 5.96 -5.43
C SER A 294 25.77 7.23 -6.23
N PRO A 295 26.75 8.07 -6.61
CA PRO A 295 26.51 9.23 -7.44
C PRO A 295 26.05 8.85 -8.86
N THR A 296 26.26 7.59 -9.26
CA THR A 296 25.82 6.99 -10.52
C THR A 296 24.83 5.86 -10.25
N TYR A 297 23.85 6.12 -9.38
CA TYR A 297 22.84 5.11 -9.00
C TYR A 297 22.16 4.53 -10.25
N ASP A 298 22.19 3.21 -10.41
CA ASP A 298 21.50 2.54 -11.51
C ASP A 298 19.99 2.43 -11.19
N PRO A 299 19.12 3.18 -11.89
CA PRO A 299 17.68 3.23 -11.57
C PRO A 299 16.94 1.91 -11.84
N TYR A 300 17.57 0.96 -12.49
CA TYR A 300 16.99 -0.37 -12.71
C TYR A 300 17.26 -1.34 -11.57
N ALA A 301 18.18 -1.01 -10.66
CA ALA A 301 18.60 -1.86 -9.57
C ALA A 301 17.88 -1.49 -8.25
N THR A 302 17.43 -2.49 -7.52
CA THR A 302 17.00 -2.38 -6.11
C THR A 302 17.49 -3.57 -5.32
N ASN A 303 17.64 -3.41 -4.00
CA ASN A 303 17.86 -4.51 -3.09
C ASN A 303 17.22 -4.19 -1.74
N ILE A 304 16.63 -5.18 -1.08
CA ILE A 304 16.23 -5.13 0.32
C ILE A 304 17.17 -6.06 1.06
N LEU A 305 17.77 -5.58 2.13
CA LEU A 305 18.63 -6.39 3.00
C LEU A 305 17.92 -6.62 4.32
N ASN A 306 17.53 -7.87 4.59
CA ASN A 306 16.91 -8.26 5.85
C ASN A 306 17.95 -8.91 6.76
N LEU A 307 17.93 -8.50 8.03
CA LEU A 307 18.63 -9.11 9.15
C LEU A 307 17.63 -10.01 9.88
N ILE A 308 17.87 -11.31 9.89
CA ILE A 308 16.92 -12.28 10.43
C ILE A 308 17.58 -13.02 11.58
N TRP A 309 16.97 -12.93 12.76
CA TRP A 309 17.37 -13.75 13.90
C TRP A 309 16.57 -15.05 13.93
N GLN A 310 17.29 -16.13 14.19
CA GLN A 310 16.74 -17.48 14.31
C GLN A 310 16.75 -17.93 15.78
N PRO A 311 15.62 -17.87 16.49
CA PRO A 311 15.55 -18.16 17.92
C PRO A 311 16.03 -19.57 18.29
N ALA A 312 15.75 -20.56 17.44
CA ALA A 312 16.07 -21.97 17.68
C ALA A 312 17.57 -22.24 17.75
N THR A 313 18.38 -21.52 16.99
CA THR A 313 19.84 -21.71 16.89
C THR A 313 20.64 -20.55 17.47
N ASP A 314 19.95 -19.50 17.92
CA ASP A 314 20.55 -18.23 18.38
C ASP A 314 21.56 -17.69 17.37
N SER A 315 21.21 -17.71 16.11
CA SER A 315 22.08 -17.30 15.01
C SER A 315 21.40 -16.27 14.10
N TRP A 316 22.22 -15.57 13.34
CA TRP A 316 21.77 -14.58 12.38
C TRP A 316 22.00 -15.06 10.97
N ILE A 317 21.03 -14.78 10.10
CA ILE A 317 21.15 -14.92 8.67
C ILE A 317 20.76 -13.59 8.01
N THR A 318 21.16 -13.42 6.76
CA THR A 318 20.72 -12.31 5.93
C THR A 318 19.88 -12.82 4.79
N LEU A 319 18.76 -12.15 4.50
CA LEU A 319 17.95 -12.37 3.31
C LEU A 319 18.01 -11.11 2.46
N GLN A 320 18.54 -11.23 1.26
CA GLN A 320 18.56 -10.18 0.27
C GLN A 320 17.48 -10.42 -0.79
N SER A 321 16.87 -9.34 -1.31
CA SER A 321 15.91 -9.40 -2.41
C SER A 321 16.37 -8.47 -3.55
N PRO A 322 17.48 -8.81 -4.24
CA PRO A 322 17.96 -8.02 -5.35
C PRO A 322 17.03 -8.15 -6.55
N SER A 323 16.75 -7.01 -7.19
CA SER A 323 15.97 -6.95 -8.41
C SER A 323 16.60 -5.98 -9.40
N TYR A 324 16.70 -6.41 -10.64
CA TYR A 324 17.15 -5.59 -11.77
C TYR A 324 16.06 -5.56 -12.83
N THR A 325 15.34 -4.46 -12.94
CA THR A 325 14.11 -4.34 -13.74
C THR A 325 14.35 -4.37 -15.27
N LYS A 326 15.45 -5.01 -15.70
CA LYS A 326 15.77 -5.42 -17.08
C LYS A 326 16.03 -6.91 -17.15
N LYS A 327 15.85 -7.50 -18.33
CA LYS A 327 16.17 -8.90 -18.62
C LYS A 327 17.68 -9.10 -18.81
N GLN A 328 18.46 -8.84 -17.76
CA GLN A 328 19.91 -8.93 -17.73
C GLN A 328 20.36 -9.60 -16.44
N VAL A 329 21.06 -10.71 -16.56
CA VAL A 329 21.64 -11.46 -15.43
C VAL A 329 22.93 -10.78 -14.99
N GLY A 330 23.15 -10.70 -13.65
CA GLY A 330 24.40 -10.24 -13.06
C GLY A 330 24.81 -8.80 -13.42
N PRO A 331 23.92 -7.78 -13.28
CA PRO A 331 24.29 -6.39 -13.56
C PRO A 331 25.35 -5.89 -12.57
N PRO A 332 26.32 -5.05 -12.99
CA PRO A 332 27.39 -4.56 -12.12
C PRO A 332 26.90 -3.87 -10.85
N ALA A 333 25.73 -3.18 -10.94
CA ALA A 333 25.15 -2.47 -9.81
C ALA A 333 24.80 -3.39 -8.62
N LEU A 334 24.57 -4.68 -8.84
CA LEU A 334 24.19 -5.66 -7.81
C LEU A 334 25.32 -6.67 -7.50
N GLU A 335 26.48 -6.58 -8.16
CA GLU A 335 27.58 -7.54 -8.03
C GLU A 335 28.07 -7.69 -6.58
N LYS A 336 28.21 -6.57 -5.84
CA LYS A 336 28.66 -6.59 -4.44
C LYS A 336 27.72 -7.37 -3.51
N PHE A 337 26.45 -7.47 -3.86
CA PHE A 337 25.45 -8.24 -3.13
C PHE A 337 25.44 -9.71 -3.56
N THR A 338 25.42 -9.95 -4.85
CA THR A 338 25.27 -11.30 -5.42
C THR A 338 26.55 -12.15 -5.35
N SER A 339 27.71 -11.52 -5.12
CA SER A 339 29.01 -12.20 -4.91
C SER A 339 29.24 -12.66 -3.46
N VAL A 340 28.30 -12.41 -2.56
CA VAL A 340 28.39 -12.91 -1.17
C VAL A 340 28.04 -14.40 -1.16
N PRO A 341 28.85 -15.27 -0.50
CA PRO A 341 28.52 -16.68 -0.37
C PRO A 341 27.13 -16.89 0.24
N SER A 342 26.36 -17.78 -0.35
CA SER A 342 24.97 -18.04 0.04
C SER A 342 24.66 -19.51 0.07
N PHE A 343 23.73 -19.92 0.92
CA PHE A 343 23.22 -21.29 0.97
C PHE A 343 21.85 -21.44 0.29
N VAL A 344 21.16 -20.32 0.00
CA VAL A 344 19.99 -20.26 -0.88
C VAL A 344 20.16 -19.14 -1.88
N ASN A 345 19.87 -19.43 -3.15
CA ASN A 345 19.88 -18.43 -4.22
C ASN A 345 18.81 -18.80 -5.24
N THR A 346 17.74 -17.98 -5.31
CA THR A 346 16.60 -18.18 -6.23
C THR A 346 16.64 -17.23 -7.42
N MET A 347 17.77 -16.51 -7.62
CA MET A 347 17.91 -15.49 -8.67
C MET A 347 17.65 -16.06 -10.07
N ARG A 348 16.69 -15.47 -10.78
CA ARG A 348 16.22 -15.91 -12.09
C ARG A 348 15.68 -14.75 -12.92
N ILE A 349 15.36 -15.02 -14.16
CA ILE A 349 14.54 -14.13 -15.00
C ILE A 349 13.09 -14.56 -14.82
N SER A 350 12.23 -13.65 -14.38
CA SER A 350 10.78 -13.86 -14.25
C SER A 350 10.02 -12.53 -14.26
N ASN A 351 8.73 -12.55 -13.97
CA ASN A 351 7.82 -11.42 -14.01
C ASN A 351 7.39 -10.95 -12.60
N SER A 352 6.61 -9.86 -12.54
CA SER A 352 6.18 -9.25 -11.27
C SER A 352 5.26 -10.17 -10.48
N SER A 353 4.37 -10.93 -11.12
CA SER A 353 3.46 -11.82 -10.43
C SER A 353 4.17 -13.00 -9.77
N ASP A 354 5.28 -13.48 -10.34
CA ASP A 354 6.12 -14.52 -9.74
C ASP A 354 6.92 -13.97 -8.54
N PHE A 355 7.65 -12.88 -8.72
CA PHE A 355 8.47 -12.29 -7.65
C PHE A 355 7.63 -11.78 -6.47
N SER A 356 6.42 -11.29 -6.70
CA SER A 356 5.53 -10.83 -5.62
C SER A 356 5.09 -11.92 -4.65
N LYS A 357 5.23 -13.19 -5.02
CA LYS A 357 4.92 -14.38 -4.19
C LYS A 357 6.12 -14.89 -3.39
N GLU A 358 7.33 -14.44 -3.71
CA GLU A 358 8.56 -15.03 -3.15
C GLU A 358 8.78 -14.72 -1.66
N LEU A 359 8.33 -13.56 -1.19
CA LEU A 359 8.40 -13.14 0.21
C LEU A 359 7.04 -13.27 0.90
N TYR A 360 6.35 -14.39 0.66
CA TYR A 360 5.04 -14.62 1.24
C TYR A 360 5.10 -14.67 2.77
N SER A 361 4.22 -13.89 3.43
CA SER A 361 3.96 -13.97 4.87
C SER A 361 2.54 -14.46 5.08
N ALA A 362 2.40 -15.58 5.79
CA ALA A 362 1.10 -16.18 6.06
C ALA A 362 0.23 -15.27 6.95
N PRO A 363 -1.08 -15.19 6.70
CA PRO A 363 -2.02 -14.57 7.64
C PRO A 363 -2.19 -15.45 8.89
N GLY A 364 -2.91 -14.93 9.89
CA GLY A 364 -3.33 -15.72 11.05
C GLY A 364 -2.31 -15.83 12.18
N GLN A 365 -1.31 -14.92 12.19
CA GLN A 365 -0.39 -14.73 13.32
C GLN A 365 -0.52 -13.31 13.87
N ARG A 366 -0.06 -13.13 15.11
CA ARG A 366 0.13 -11.79 15.65
C ARG A 366 1.29 -11.13 14.93
N GLN A 367 1.14 -9.85 14.58
CA GLN A 367 2.05 -9.12 13.72
C GLN A 367 2.42 -7.77 14.34
N LEU A 368 3.65 -7.33 14.14
CA LEU A 368 4.08 -5.98 14.45
C LEU A 368 4.99 -5.44 13.35
N MET A 369 4.69 -4.24 12.90
CA MET A 369 5.59 -3.43 12.07
C MET A 369 5.95 -2.16 12.80
N ILE A 370 7.23 -1.76 12.72
CA ILE A 370 7.76 -0.47 13.19
C ILE A 370 8.73 0.02 12.14
N THR A 371 8.76 1.32 11.90
CA THR A 371 9.66 1.91 10.91
C THR A 371 10.39 3.13 11.40
N ALA A 372 11.56 3.39 10.82
CA ALA A 372 12.31 4.63 10.95
C ALA A 372 13.08 4.89 9.65
N THR A 373 13.45 6.13 9.42
CA THR A 373 14.26 6.53 8.26
C THR A 373 15.48 7.30 8.74
N PHE A 374 16.64 7.01 8.16
CA PHE A 374 17.91 7.63 8.52
C PHE A 374 18.70 8.01 7.26
N GLN A 375 19.58 8.99 7.37
CA GLN A 375 20.60 9.23 6.35
C GLN A 375 21.56 8.05 6.30
N ILE A 376 21.99 7.67 5.10
CA ILE A 376 22.85 6.51 4.92
C ILE A 376 24.20 6.71 5.62
N SER A 377 24.58 5.78 6.46
CA SER A 377 25.82 5.82 7.23
C SER A 377 26.22 4.43 7.68
N MET A 378 27.46 4.05 7.40
CA MET A 378 28.03 2.78 7.88
C MET A 378 27.99 2.67 9.42
N ALA A 379 28.20 3.80 10.11
CA ALA A 379 28.11 3.85 11.57
C ALA A 379 26.70 3.51 12.05
N MET A 380 25.66 4.06 11.41
CA MET A 380 24.27 3.78 11.77
C MET A 380 23.88 2.33 11.44
N LEU A 381 24.27 1.79 10.28
CA LEU A 381 24.01 0.40 9.94
C LEU A 381 24.57 -0.59 10.97
N ARG A 382 25.80 -0.35 11.43
CA ARG A 382 26.43 -1.16 12.49
C ARG A 382 25.77 -0.97 13.85
N ALA A 383 25.39 0.26 14.18
CA ALA A 383 24.71 0.57 15.43
C ALA A 383 23.35 -0.14 15.52
N ILE A 384 22.57 -0.12 14.46
CA ILE A 384 21.30 -0.85 14.35
C ILE A 384 21.50 -2.31 14.71
N HIS A 385 22.45 -3.00 14.06
CA HIS A 385 22.70 -4.41 14.34
C HIS A 385 23.23 -4.65 15.76
N THR A 386 24.08 -3.76 16.28
CA THR A 386 24.58 -3.86 17.66
C THR A 386 23.43 -3.77 18.67
N ILE A 387 22.49 -2.87 18.45
CA ILE A 387 21.30 -2.72 19.31
C ILE A 387 20.37 -3.94 19.19
N GLU A 388 20.20 -4.51 17.98
CA GLU A 388 19.47 -5.76 17.81
C GLU A 388 20.09 -6.91 18.62
N LEU A 389 21.40 -7.09 18.53
CA LEU A 389 22.14 -8.11 19.29
C LEU A 389 21.91 -8.02 20.80
N GLN A 390 21.67 -6.81 21.32
CA GLN A 390 21.39 -6.57 22.75
C GLN A 390 19.92 -6.77 23.12
N THR A 391 19.00 -6.51 22.20
CA THR A 391 17.55 -6.47 22.46
C THR A 391 16.87 -7.80 22.19
N VAL A 392 17.16 -8.42 21.04
CA VAL A 392 16.43 -9.58 20.53
C VAL A 392 16.52 -10.82 21.44
N PRO A 393 17.65 -11.10 22.13
CA PRO A 393 17.72 -12.25 23.05
C PRO A 393 16.68 -12.25 24.17
N ALA A 394 16.19 -11.06 24.59
CA ALA A 394 15.12 -10.96 25.58
C ALA A 394 13.78 -11.51 25.08
N LEU A 395 13.59 -11.61 23.76
CA LEU A 395 12.39 -12.11 23.10
C LEU A 395 12.39 -13.63 22.84
N ARG A 396 13.49 -14.32 23.21
CA ARG A 396 13.69 -15.76 22.91
C ARG A 396 12.54 -16.65 23.35
N ASN A 397 11.84 -16.29 24.42
CA ASN A 397 10.76 -17.09 24.99
C ASN A 397 9.37 -16.76 24.43
N ALA A 398 9.25 -15.76 23.54
CA ALA A 398 8.01 -15.47 22.87
C ALA A 398 7.66 -16.61 21.90
N SER A 399 6.44 -17.14 22.05
CA SER A 399 5.99 -18.34 21.35
C SER A 399 5.94 -18.12 19.83
N GLY A 400 6.66 -18.95 19.06
CA GLY A 400 6.66 -18.89 17.59
C GLY A 400 7.24 -17.61 17.01
N LEU A 401 8.10 -16.90 17.76
CA LEU A 401 8.69 -15.64 17.31
C LEU A 401 9.46 -15.82 15.99
N GLN A 402 9.13 -14.96 15.03
CA GLN A 402 9.91 -14.70 13.84
C GLN A 402 10.35 -13.23 13.84
N TRP A 403 11.60 -12.98 13.56
CA TRP A 403 12.20 -11.65 13.62
C TRP A 403 12.92 -11.31 12.33
N SER A 404 12.54 -10.19 11.71
CA SER A 404 13.20 -9.69 10.51
C SER A 404 13.26 -8.15 10.54
N LEU A 405 14.45 -7.60 10.42
CA LEU A 405 14.68 -6.17 10.25
C LEU A 405 15.16 -5.90 8.82
N ALA A 406 14.35 -5.24 8.02
CA ALA A 406 14.63 -4.91 6.64
C ALA A 406 15.25 -3.51 6.52
N LEU A 407 16.37 -3.41 5.82
CA LEU A 407 17.01 -2.18 5.39
C LEU A 407 16.68 -1.96 3.91
N GLN A 408 16.06 -0.83 3.58
CA GLN A 408 15.59 -0.52 2.24
C GLN A 408 16.24 0.78 1.75
N PRO A 409 16.98 0.76 0.64
CA PRO A 409 17.63 1.95 0.10
C PRO A 409 16.58 2.95 -0.40
N GLN A 410 16.76 4.19 -0.05
CA GLN A 410 15.95 5.31 -0.50
C GLN A 410 16.89 6.44 -0.99
N PRO A 411 17.60 6.24 -2.12
CA PRO A 411 18.51 7.23 -2.66
C PRO A 411 17.77 8.52 -3.06
N ALA A 412 18.45 9.66 -2.99
CA ALA A 412 17.90 11.00 -3.26
C ALA A 412 17.16 11.10 -4.61
N ILE A 413 17.58 10.31 -5.59
CA ILE A 413 16.88 10.21 -6.88
C ILE A 413 15.39 9.84 -6.71
N ILE A 414 14.96 9.20 -5.61
CA ILE A 414 13.56 8.87 -5.33
C ILE A 414 12.76 10.13 -4.92
N SER A 415 13.28 11.00 -4.10
CA SER A 415 12.61 12.23 -3.65
C SER A 415 12.54 13.29 -4.76
N GLN A 416 13.63 13.46 -5.52
CA GLN A 416 13.76 14.42 -6.61
C GLN A 416 12.71 14.30 -7.72
N ALA A 417 12.26 13.11 -8.03
CA ALA A 417 11.29 12.95 -9.11
C ALA A 417 9.84 12.99 -8.64
N SER A 418 9.59 12.77 -7.37
CA SER A 418 8.27 13.01 -6.78
C SER A 418 7.86 14.49 -6.94
N ALA A 419 8.76 15.42 -6.64
CA ALA A 419 8.53 16.86 -6.82
C ALA A 419 8.16 17.20 -8.28
N ARG A 420 8.84 16.60 -9.26
CA ARG A 420 8.56 16.79 -10.70
C ARG A 420 7.20 16.22 -11.13
N ALA A 421 6.71 15.20 -10.46
CA ALA A 421 5.40 14.57 -10.74
C ALA A 421 4.19 15.34 -10.16
N GLY A 422 4.38 16.58 -9.74
CA GLY A 422 3.35 17.42 -9.10
C GLY A 422 3.31 17.30 -7.59
N GLY A 423 4.30 16.62 -7.00
CA GLY A 423 4.46 16.45 -5.56
C GLY A 423 3.47 15.46 -4.92
N ASN A 424 3.80 15.08 -3.71
CA ASN A 424 2.95 14.32 -2.79
C ASN A 424 2.93 15.02 -1.42
N SER A 425 2.41 14.37 -0.41
CA SER A 425 2.31 14.92 0.95
C SER A 425 3.32 14.30 1.92
N LEU A 426 4.29 13.50 1.42
CA LEU A 426 5.19 12.70 2.25
C LEU A 426 6.29 13.51 2.95
N GLY A 427 6.50 14.76 2.56
CA GLY A 427 7.49 15.65 3.19
C GLY A 427 8.95 15.36 2.84
N LEU A 428 9.20 14.54 1.83
CA LEU A 428 10.53 14.23 1.33
C LEU A 428 10.91 15.12 0.17
N ASP A 429 12.14 15.67 0.18
CA ASP A 429 12.67 16.52 -0.86
C ASP A 429 14.15 16.26 -1.15
N ASP A 430 14.75 17.11 -2.01
CA ASP A 430 16.15 16.99 -2.46
C ASP A 430 17.15 17.21 -1.32
N SER A 431 16.78 17.95 -0.27
CA SER A 431 17.67 18.28 0.86
C SER A 431 17.87 17.13 1.83
N ASP A 432 17.01 16.09 1.77
CA ASP A 432 17.12 14.90 2.62
C ASP A 432 18.37 14.05 2.30
N GLY A 433 18.88 14.15 1.07
CA GLY A 433 20.00 13.34 0.61
C GLY A 433 19.64 11.87 0.41
N ASP A 434 20.66 11.01 0.54
CA ASP A 434 20.50 9.56 0.43
C ASP A 434 20.08 8.98 1.76
N LEU A 435 18.89 8.37 1.77
CA LEU A 435 18.26 7.80 2.95
C LEU A 435 18.20 6.26 2.86
N PHE A 436 17.95 5.63 3.98
CA PHE A 436 17.44 4.28 4.04
C PHE A 436 16.29 4.16 5.04
N ASN A 437 15.31 3.35 4.68
CA ASN A 437 14.19 3.02 5.55
C ASN A 437 14.46 1.71 6.28
N VAL A 438 14.18 1.68 7.57
CA VAL A 438 14.24 0.50 8.43
C VAL A 438 12.83 0.03 8.69
N LEU A 439 12.57 -1.25 8.46
CA LEU A 439 11.31 -1.92 8.79
C LEU A 439 11.57 -3.12 9.67
N LEU A 440 11.09 -3.10 10.90
CA LEU A 440 10.90 -4.33 11.66
C LEU A 440 9.60 -4.99 11.21
N THR A 441 9.68 -6.28 10.88
CA THR A 441 8.51 -7.17 10.77
C THR A 441 8.75 -8.33 11.74
N THR A 442 7.90 -8.47 12.73
CA THR A 442 7.97 -9.57 13.68
C THR A 442 6.60 -10.21 13.88
N THR A 443 6.60 -11.53 14.01
CA THR A 443 5.39 -12.32 14.26
C THR A 443 5.56 -13.21 15.47
N TRP A 444 4.46 -13.53 16.14
CA TRP A 444 4.41 -14.46 17.27
C TRP A 444 3.02 -15.10 17.35
N VAL A 445 2.86 -16.09 18.22
CA VAL A 445 1.61 -16.86 18.32
C VAL A 445 0.74 -16.41 19.49
N ASP A 446 1.30 -16.35 20.70
CA ASP A 446 0.52 -16.16 21.92
C ASP A 446 0.25 -14.69 22.26
N LYS A 447 -1.01 -14.35 22.51
CA LYS A 447 -1.43 -12.99 22.92
C LYS A 447 -0.76 -12.51 24.23
N LYS A 448 -0.41 -13.44 25.13
CA LYS A 448 0.30 -13.11 26.38
C LYS A 448 1.67 -12.47 26.15
N ASP A 449 2.27 -12.71 24.97
CA ASP A 449 3.59 -12.21 24.59
C ASP A 449 3.54 -10.80 23.95
N ASP A 450 2.32 -10.27 23.65
CA ASP A 450 2.13 -8.94 23.06
C ASP A 450 2.90 -7.84 23.83
N PRO A 451 2.73 -7.69 25.16
CA PRO A 451 3.38 -6.60 25.90
C PRO A 451 4.92 -6.71 25.86
N LEU A 452 5.45 -7.94 25.85
CA LEU A 452 6.89 -8.17 25.78
C LEU A 452 7.43 -7.79 24.39
N VAL A 453 6.81 -8.31 23.32
CA VAL A 453 7.26 -8.06 21.95
C VAL A 453 7.14 -6.56 21.61
N GLU A 454 6.01 -5.93 21.92
CA GLU A 454 5.79 -4.51 21.65
C GLU A 454 6.76 -3.61 22.43
N SER A 455 6.91 -3.83 23.75
CA SER A 455 7.75 -2.96 24.58
C SER A 455 9.24 -3.06 24.23
N GLN A 456 9.75 -4.26 23.94
CA GLN A 456 11.16 -4.43 23.56
C GLN A 456 11.42 -3.86 22.16
N SER A 457 10.51 -4.10 21.21
CA SER A 457 10.63 -3.55 19.86
C SER A 457 10.57 -2.02 19.86
N ARG A 458 9.66 -1.43 20.63
CA ARG A 458 9.56 0.03 20.80
C ARG A 458 10.84 0.62 21.39
N ARG A 459 11.34 0.04 22.49
CA ARG A 459 12.61 0.47 23.12
C ARG A 459 13.79 0.39 22.15
N MET A 460 13.84 -0.65 21.32
CA MET A 460 14.88 -0.78 20.30
C MET A 460 14.86 0.37 19.29
N PHE A 461 13.69 0.75 18.80
CA PHE A 461 13.56 1.89 17.88
C PHE A 461 13.86 3.25 18.56
N GLU A 462 13.54 3.39 19.85
CA GLU A 462 13.96 4.56 20.66
C GLU A 462 15.49 4.63 20.75
N GLN A 463 16.18 3.49 20.90
CA GLN A 463 17.65 3.43 20.88
C GLN A 463 18.22 3.73 19.48
N PHE A 464 17.58 3.26 18.40
CA PHE A 464 17.97 3.63 17.03
C PHE A 464 17.90 5.14 16.84
N GLN A 465 16.82 5.76 17.30
CA GLN A 465 16.65 7.21 17.19
C GLN A 465 17.71 7.98 17.99
N ALA A 466 17.95 7.59 19.24
CA ALA A 466 18.99 8.23 20.09
C ALA A 466 20.39 8.10 19.48
N GLU A 467 20.69 6.95 18.87
CA GLU A 467 21.98 6.75 18.22
C GLU A 467 22.09 7.54 16.92
N ALA A 468 21.00 7.65 16.14
CA ALA A 468 20.96 8.48 14.94
C ALA A 468 21.15 9.98 15.28
N GLU A 469 20.57 10.46 16.40
CA GLU A 469 20.80 11.81 16.91
C GLU A 469 22.28 12.02 17.28
N ARG A 470 22.89 11.07 17.99
CA ARG A 470 24.31 11.11 18.35
C ARG A 470 25.22 11.15 17.12
N LEU A 471 24.84 10.45 16.06
CA LEU A 471 25.60 10.39 14.80
C LEU A 471 25.29 11.54 13.83
N GLY A 472 24.24 12.33 14.10
CA GLY A 472 23.80 13.40 13.20
C GLY A 472 23.18 12.91 11.89
N VAL A 473 22.52 11.73 11.89
CA VAL A 473 21.97 11.06 10.70
C VAL A 473 20.45 10.85 10.78
N THR A 474 19.77 11.65 11.60
CA THR A 474 18.31 11.58 11.75
C THR A 474 17.57 12.05 10.50
N ASN A 475 16.41 11.46 10.24
CA ASN A 475 15.41 11.98 9.31
C ASN A 475 14.02 11.83 9.95
N PRO A 476 13.14 12.84 9.92
CA PRO A 476 11.83 12.79 10.55
C PRO A 476 10.82 11.90 9.83
N TYR A 477 11.09 11.47 8.62
CA TYR A 477 10.16 10.69 7.81
C TYR A 477 9.88 9.32 8.43
N VAL A 478 8.61 9.06 8.73
CA VAL A 478 8.08 7.77 9.16
C VAL A 478 7.18 7.25 8.05
N TYR A 479 7.56 6.16 7.41
CA TYR A 479 6.78 5.61 6.29
C TYR A 479 5.44 5.04 6.79
N LEU A 480 4.33 5.69 6.45
CA LEU A 480 2.99 5.42 6.97
C LEU A 480 2.56 3.95 6.84
N ASN A 481 2.87 3.31 5.71
CA ASN A 481 2.45 1.91 5.48
C ASN A 481 3.17 0.88 6.37
N TYR A 482 4.23 1.28 7.06
CA TYR A 482 4.99 0.43 7.98
C TYR A 482 4.90 0.88 9.44
N ALA A 483 4.22 1.99 9.69
CA ALA A 483 4.20 2.59 11.01
C ALA A 483 3.34 1.78 11.99
N ALA A 484 3.87 1.60 13.21
CA ALA A 484 3.11 1.09 14.33
C ALA A 484 2.06 2.10 14.78
N SER A 485 1.00 1.64 15.43
CA SER A 485 -0.14 2.48 15.85
C SER A 485 0.24 3.68 16.73
N TRP A 486 1.36 3.60 17.46
CA TRP A 486 1.87 4.67 18.33
C TRP A 486 2.86 5.62 17.65
N GLN A 487 3.26 5.38 16.41
CA GLN A 487 4.09 6.29 15.62
C GLN A 487 3.23 7.39 14.98
N ASP A 488 3.83 8.55 14.72
CA ASP A 488 3.14 9.67 14.07
C ASP A 488 3.77 9.99 12.71
N PRO A 489 3.39 9.27 11.65
CA PRO A 489 3.89 9.53 10.31
C PRO A 489 3.49 10.91 9.77
N ILE A 490 2.32 11.42 10.16
CA ILE A 490 1.82 12.74 9.70
C ILE A 490 2.70 13.87 10.23
N ARG A 491 3.16 13.78 11.47
CA ARG A 491 4.15 14.71 12.02
C ARG A 491 5.47 14.65 11.25
N GLY A 492 5.88 13.44 10.85
CA GLY A 492 7.10 13.20 10.05
C GLY A 492 7.07 13.85 8.67
N TYR A 493 5.90 14.21 8.15
CA TYR A 493 5.75 14.94 6.88
C TYR A 493 6.07 16.44 6.99
N GLY A 494 6.30 16.94 8.20
CA GLY A 494 6.57 18.35 8.50
C GLY A 494 5.32 19.22 8.59
N ASP A 495 5.46 20.37 9.29
CA ASP A 495 4.32 21.24 9.64
C ASP A 495 3.56 21.77 8.42
N VAL A 496 4.27 22.10 7.34
CA VAL A 496 3.66 22.63 6.11
C VAL A 496 2.73 21.59 5.47
N ASN A 497 3.19 20.35 5.34
CA ASN A 497 2.38 19.28 4.77
C ASN A 497 1.26 18.85 5.72
N LYS A 498 1.50 18.78 7.02
CA LYS A 498 0.45 18.51 8.03
C LYS A 498 -0.65 19.57 7.96
N ALA A 499 -0.31 20.85 7.94
CA ALA A 499 -1.29 21.94 7.81
C ALA A 499 -2.07 21.85 6.49
N PHE A 500 -1.40 21.60 5.38
CA PHE A 500 -2.03 21.39 4.08
C PHE A 500 -3.03 20.23 4.11
N LEU A 501 -2.67 19.07 4.66
CA LEU A 501 -3.56 17.92 4.79
C LEU A 501 -4.79 18.24 5.66
N GLN A 502 -4.59 18.99 6.76
CA GLN A 502 -5.68 19.45 7.62
C GLN A 502 -6.65 20.38 6.89
N ASP A 503 -6.16 21.32 6.07
CA ASP A 503 -6.99 22.23 5.31
C ASP A 503 -7.79 21.50 4.23
N VAL A 504 -7.17 20.54 3.54
CA VAL A 504 -7.87 19.68 2.56
C VAL A 504 -8.94 18.83 3.26
N SER A 505 -8.64 18.25 4.43
CA SER A 505 -9.64 17.50 5.21
C SER A 505 -10.82 18.37 5.58
N ARG A 506 -10.61 19.59 6.12
CA ARG A 506 -11.69 20.54 6.45
C ARG A 506 -12.54 20.91 5.24
N LYS A 507 -11.93 21.03 4.06
CA LYS A 507 -12.63 21.39 2.82
C LYS A 507 -13.55 20.27 2.33
N TYR A 508 -13.09 19.02 2.32
CA TYR A 508 -13.81 17.88 1.73
C TYR A 508 -14.60 17.05 2.76
N ASP A 509 -14.29 17.22 4.04
CA ASP A 509 -14.96 16.59 5.18
C ASP A 509 -15.16 17.60 6.33
N PRO A 510 -15.98 18.64 6.14
CA PRO A 510 -16.12 19.74 7.11
C PRO A 510 -16.66 19.29 8.47
N TYR A 511 -17.33 18.16 8.55
CA TYR A 511 -17.87 17.59 9.80
C TYR A 511 -16.93 16.59 10.46
N GLY A 512 -15.86 16.20 9.77
CA GLY A 512 -14.83 15.31 10.25
C GLY A 512 -15.28 13.85 10.37
N LEU A 513 -16.09 13.37 9.42
CA LEU A 513 -16.55 11.98 9.36
C LEU A 513 -15.37 11.00 9.39
N PHE A 514 -14.38 11.21 8.50
CA PHE A 514 -13.19 10.38 8.39
C PHE A 514 -12.16 10.60 9.50
N GLN A 515 -12.34 11.63 10.32
CA GLN A 515 -11.49 11.90 11.49
C GLN A 515 -12.07 11.29 12.77
N LYS A 516 -13.40 11.25 12.90
CA LYS A 516 -14.10 10.91 14.15
C LYS A 516 -14.81 9.55 14.09
N ALA A 517 -15.61 9.31 13.03
CA ALA A 517 -16.38 8.08 12.91
C ALA A 517 -15.61 6.95 12.21
N ALA A 518 -14.49 7.23 11.56
CA ALA A 518 -13.52 6.25 11.07
C ALA A 518 -12.21 6.37 11.87
N PRO A 519 -12.14 5.85 13.11
CA PRO A 519 -11.02 6.12 14.03
C PRO A 519 -9.71 5.47 13.57
N GLY A 520 -9.77 4.43 12.75
CA GLY A 520 -8.62 3.69 12.26
C GLY A 520 -7.71 4.49 11.32
N GLY A 521 -6.44 4.10 11.24
CA GLY A 521 -5.41 4.81 10.50
C GLY A 521 -4.82 5.99 11.28
N PHE A 522 -3.92 6.74 10.64
CA PHE A 522 -3.25 7.91 11.25
C PHE A 522 -4.06 9.17 10.96
N LYS A 523 -4.52 9.85 12.02
CA LYS A 523 -5.40 11.01 11.94
C LYS A 523 -4.65 12.34 11.91
N LEU A 524 -5.25 13.35 11.27
CA LEU A 524 -4.61 14.63 10.99
C LEU A 524 -4.64 15.62 12.17
N PHE A 525 -5.57 15.43 13.10
CA PHE A 525 -5.86 16.39 14.17
C PHE A 525 -5.48 15.87 15.57
N ASN A 526 -4.67 14.86 15.63
CA ASN A 526 -4.11 14.33 16.89
C ASN A 526 -2.87 15.13 17.30
#